data_2b5c29050ee992d5fb1bdb1299809ee3
#
_entry.id   2b5c29050ee992d5fb1bdb1299809ee3
#
_cell.length_a   1.000
_cell.length_b   1.000
_cell.length_c   1.000
_cell.angle_alpha   90.00
_cell.angle_beta   90.00
_cell.angle_gamma   90.00
#
_symmetry.space_group_name_H-M   'P 1'
#
loop_
_entity.id
_entity.type
_entity.pdbx_description
1 polymer ?
#
loop_
_entity_poly.entity_id
_entity_poly.type
_entity_poly.pdbx_seq_one_letter_code
_entity_poly.pdbx_strand_id
1 'polypeptide(L)'
;WFGVDDTNSTVYTPFYCSISEVTEEFRQGNGNMITYSDNSAFWLFNRVAHFKYLFYNRVIGDIQKVQKELETSYQEQVKATDAKALSMIENSKEETIAFLTDFSSQAGQNTFRRWKELDNFLLVKYLDSNIKQEENGRFIDNGHGYPAKPKQAGYPDSWKKRIVEEM
;
A
#
# COMPACT_ATOMS: atom_id res chain seq x y z
N TRP A 1 -7.27 8.55 11.09
CA TRP A 1 -6.94 7.55 10.07
C TRP A 1 -7.06 8.17 8.68
N PHE A 2 -5.98 8.21 7.94
CA PHE A 2 -5.89 8.87 6.65
C PHE A 2 -5.57 7.86 5.53
N GLY A 3 -6.44 7.77 4.53
CA GLY A 3 -6.25 6.96 3.32
C GLY A 3 -5.97 7.85 2.11
N VAL A 4 -5.25 7.32 1.13
CA VAL A 4 -4.92 7.98 -0.13
C VAL A 4 -5.56 7.23 -1.29
N ASP A 5 -6.15 7.97 -2.22
CA ASP A 5 -6.75 7.46 -3.46
C ASP A 5 -7.94 6.50 -3.22
N ASP A 6 -7.92 5.31 -3.77
CA ASP A 6 -9.04 4.37 -3.79
C ASP A 6 -9.19 3.61 -2.45
N THR A 7 -10.34 3.72 -1.82
CA THR A 7 -10.66 3.13 -0.51
C THR A 7 -10.50 1.62 -0.42
N ASN A 8 -10.62 0.88 -1.52
CA ASN A 8 -10.46 -0.58 -1.53
C ASN A 8 -9.00 -1.03 -1.61
N SER A 9 -8.12 -0.16 -2.02
CA SER A 9 -6.70 -0.43 -2.23
C SER A 9 -5.78 0.60 -1.58
N THR A 10 -6.26 1.25 -0.53
CA THR A 10 -5.46 2.11 0.35
C THR A 10 -5.18 1.41 1.67
N VAL A 11 -4.20 1.90 2.41
CA VAL A 11 -4.00 1.60 3.81
C VAL A 11 -4.30 2.85 4.64
N TYR A 12 -5.04 2.69 5.71
CA TYR A 12 -5.33 3.78 6.61
C TYR A 12 -4.17 4.01 7.59
N THR A 13 -3.47 5.10 7.37
CA THR A 13 -2.30 5.51 8.17
C THR A 13 -2.75 6.41 9.32
N PRO A 14 -2.29 6.19 10.55
CA PRO A 14 -2.64 7.05 11.68
C PRO A 14 -1.84 8.36 11.65
N PHE A 15 -2.56 9.48 11.54
CA PHE A 15 -2.06 10.83 11.74
C PHE A 15 -2.88 11.52 12.82
N TYR A 16 -2.22 12.05 13.84
CA TYR A 16 -2.90 12.84 14.87
C TYR A 16 -3.20 14.25 14.38
N CYS A 17 -4.38 14.79 14.72
CA CYS A 17 -4.79 16.13 14.27
C CYS A 17 -3.94 17.26 14.88
N SER A 18 -3.22 17.00 15.99
CA SER A 18 -2.40 17.97 16.70
C SER A 18 -0.94 18.01 16.25
N ILE A 19 -0.55 17.27 15.23
CA ILE A 19 0.84 17.24 14.74
C ILE A 19 1.25 18.59 14.17
N SER A 20 2.52 18.95 14.34
CA SER A 20 3.07 20.22 13.85
C SER A 20 3.50 20.17 12.38
N GLU A 21 3.76 18.97 11.86
CA GLU A 21 4.15 18.77 10.46
C GLU A 21 3.70 17.43 9.93
N VAL A 22 3.65 17.30 8.60
CA VAL A 22 3.35 16.07 7.87
C VAL A 22 4.58 15.65 7.09
N THR A 23 4.83 14.34 6.98
CA THR A 23 5.95 13.80 6.19
C THR A 23 5.88 14.27 4.75
N GLU A 24 7.04 14.37 4.11
CA GLU A 24 7.15 14.88 2.73
C GLU A 24 6.27 14.10 1.76
N GLU A 25 6.20 12.80 1.90
CA GLU A 25 5.45 11.91 1.02
C GLU A 25 3.94 12.19 1.00
N PHE A 26 3.40 12.66 2.14
CA PHE A 26 1.98 12.99 2.33
C PHE A 26 1.70 14.51 2.29
N ARG A 27 2.75 15.31 2.11
CA ARG A 27 2.62 16.78 2.13
C ARG A 27 1.97 17.29 0.85
N GLN A 28 1.07 18.26 1.00
CA GLN A 28 0.53 19.00 -0.12
C GLN A 28 1.66 19.73 -0.89
N GLY A 29 1.61 19.66 -2.22
CA GLY A 29 2.61 20.25 -3.10
C GLY A 29 3.71 19.29 -3.55
N ASN A 30 3.80 18.10 -2.96
CA ASN A 30 4.68 17.04 -3.43
C ASN A 30 4.01 16.24 -4.56
N GLY A 31 3.98 16.81 -5.76
CA GLY A 31 3.22 16.29 -6.88
C GLY A 31 1.73 16.69 -6.84
N ASN A 32 1.07 16.56 -7.95
CA ASN A 32 -0.38 16.77 -8.10
C ASN A 32 -0.88 16.01 -9.34
N MET A 33 -2.15 16.14 -9.70
CA MET A 33 -2.76 15.37 -10.81
C MET A 33 -2.10 15.56 -12.18
N ILE A 34 -1.33 16.62 -12.37
CA ILE A 34 -0.63 16.94 -13.63
C ILE A 34 0.90 17.01 -13.48
N THR A 35 1.41 16.83 -12.28
CA THR A 35 2.85 16.87 -11.98
C THR A 35 3.25 15.63 -11.21
N TYR A 36 4.00 14.75 -11.86
CA TYR A 36 4.48 13.51 -11.24
C TYR A 36 5.58 13.77 -10.21
N SER A 37 5.54 13.01 -9.11
CA SER A 37 6.63 12.87 -8.16
C SER A 37 6.70 11.42 -7.68
N ASP A 38 7.88 10.83 -7.73
CA ASP A 38 8.12 9.44 -7.28
C ASP A 38 8.18 9.30 -5.74
N ASN A 39 8.23 10.43 -5.04
CA ASN A 39 8.18 10.54 -3.59
C ASN A 39 6.79 11.01 -3.09
N SER A 40 5.76 10.96 -3.92
CA SER A 40 4.40 11.34 -3.55
C SER A 40 3.54 10.13 -3.24
N ALA A 41 2.91 10.13 -2.06
CA ALA A 41 1.94 9.11 -1.69
C ALA A 41 0.77 9.08 -2.69
N PHE A 42 0.30 10.23 -3.16
CA PHE A 42 -0.75 10.30 -4.19
C PHE A 42 -0.42 9.45 -5.43
N TRP A 43 0.75 9.63 -6.03
CA TRP A 43 1.13 8.88 -7.22
C TRP A 43 1.39 7.41 -6.96
N LEU A 44 2.01 7.09 -5.83
CA LEU A 44 2.30 5.71 -5.46
C LEU A 44 1.01 4.90 -5.21
N PHE A 45 0.06 5.46 -4.47
CA PHE A 45 -1.21 4.80 -4.18
C PHE A 45 -2.08 4.67 -5.43
N ASN A 46 -2.09 5.70 -6.28
CA ASN A 46 -2.78 5.66 -7.57
C ASN A 46 -2.24 4.56 -8.49
N ARG A 47 -0.93 4.34 -8.55
CA ARG A 47 -0.34 3.23 -9.33
C ARG A 47 -0.76 1.86 -8.80
N VAL A 48 -0.73 1.65 -7.49
CA VAL A 48 -1.19 0.39 -6.88
C VAL A 48 -2.67 0.15 -7.18
N ALA A 49 -3.51 1.18 -7.06
CA ALA A 49 -4.92 1.11 -7.43
C ALA A 49 -5.10 0.77 -8.92
N HIS A 50 -4.25 1.30 -9.79
CA HIS A 50 -4.30 1.02 -11.22
C HIS A 50 -4.01 -0.44 -11.56
N PHE A 51 -3.05 -1.09 -10.92
CA PHE A 51 -2.85 -2.54 -11.06
C PHE A 51 -4.11 -3.33 -10.69
N LYS A 52 -4.81 -2.94 -9.63
CA LYS A 52 -6.08 -3.57 -9.24
C LYS A 52 -7.15 -3.43 -10.33
N TYR A 53 -7.28 -2.28 -10.97
CA TYR A 53 -8.24 -2.09 -12.05
C TYR A 53 -7.96 -2.99 -13.27
N LEU A 54 -6.69 -3.28 -13.54
CA LEU A 54 -6.33 -4.17 -14.64
C LEU A 54 -6.70 -5.64 -14.37
N PHE A 55 -6.51 -6.13 -13.15
CA PHE A 55 -6.67 -7.56 -12.80
C PHE A 55 -7.23 -7.77 -11.39
N TYR A 56 -8.37 -7.16 -11.06
CA TYR A 56 -8.93 -7.13 -9.70
C TYR A 56 -8.82 -8.46 -8.95
N ASN A 57 -9.42 -9.53 -9.50
CA ASN A 57 -9.48 -10.85 -8.83
C ASN A 57 -8.12 -11.52 -8.60
N ARG A 58 -7.06 -11.00 -9.19
CA ARG A 58 -5.70 -11.54 -9.05
C ARG A 58 -4.86 -10.69 -8.11
N VAL A 59 -5.02 -9.38 -8.19
CA VAL A 59 -4.17 -8.40 -7.52
C VAL A 59 -4.67 -8.07 -6.12
N ILE A 60 -5.99 -8.05 -5.90
CA ILE A 60 -6.57 -7.58 -4.65
C ILE A 60 -6.06 -8.33 -3.41
N GLY A 61 -5.82 -9.64 -3.52
CA GLY A 61 -5.30 -10.45 -2.42
C GLY A 61 -3.88 -10.04 -1.98
N ASP A 62 -3.02 -9.67 -2.93
CA ASP A 62 -1.67 -9.19 -2.63
C ASP A 62 -1.71 -7.83 -1.93
N ILE A 63 -2.61 -6.93 -2.37
CA ILE A 63 -2.81 -5.62 -1.74
C ILE A 63 -3.35 -5.78 -0.32
N GLN A 64 -4.41 -6.56 -0.14
CA GLN A 64 -5.06 -6.76 1.16
C GLN A 64 -4.15 -7.41 2.20
N LYS A 65 -3.20 -8.22 1.77
CA LYS A 65 -2.19 -8.80 2.67
C LYS A 65 -1.35 -7.69 3.32
N VAL A 66 -0.87 -6.73 2.55
CA VAL A 66 -0.07 -5.60 3.05
C VAL A 66 -0.93 -4.61 3.83
N GLN A 67 -2.17 -4.33 3.38
CA GLN A 67 -3.12 -3.52 4.14
C GLN A 67 -3.31 -4.09 5.54
N LYS A 68 -3.66 -5.37 5.64
CA LYS A 68 -3.92 -6.03 6.92
C LYS A 68 -2.69 -6.04 7.84
N GLU A 69 -1.51 -6.28 7.29
CA GLU A 69 -0.24 -6.22 8.02
C GLU A 69 -0.07 -4.84 8.68
N LEU A 70 -0.15 -3.78 7.90
CA LEU A 70 0.06 -2.42 8.38
C LEU A 70 -1.03 -1.95 9.34
N GLU A 71 -2.30 -2.11 8.98
CA GLU A 71 -3.42 -1.62 9.78
C GLU A 71 -3.53 -2.34 11.13
N THR A 72 -3.26 -3.66 11.17
CA THR A 72 -3.21 -4.41 12.43
C THR A 72 -2.09 -3.87 13.33
N SER A 73 -0.90 -3.67 12.78
CA SER A 73 0.23 -3.11 13.52
C SER A 73 -0.06 -1.69 14.03
N TYR A 74 -0.68 -0.84 13.21
CA TYR A 74 -1.02 0.51 13.60
C TYR A 74 -2.11 0.59 14.67
N GLN A 75 -3.09 -0.32 14.66
CA GLN A 75 -4.10 -0.38 15.72
C GLN A 75 -3.49 -0.65 17.10
N GLU A 76 -2.46 -1.49 17.18
CA GLU A 76 -1.73 -1.75 18.41
C GLU A 76 -0.86 -0.56 18.82
N GLN A 77 -0.13 0.02 17.87
CA GLN A 77 0.74 1.17 18.11
C GLN A 77 -0.03 2.39 18.57
N VAL A 78 -1.21 2.68 17.95
CA VAL A 78 -2.06 3.81 18.35
C VAL A 78 -2.53 3.67 19.79
N LYS A 79 -2.95 2.48 20.23
CA LYS A 79 -3.35 2.26 21.64
C LYS A 79 -2.23 2.60 22.62
N ALA A 80 -1.01 2.17 22.31
CA ALA A 80 0.15 2.47 23.15
C ALA A 80 0.51 3.97 23.10
N THR A 81 0.42 4.58 21.93
CA THR A 81 0.68 6.01 21.71
C THR A 81 -0.32 6.88 22.46
N ASP A 82 -1.63 6.55 22.37
CA ASP A 82 -2.69 7.24 23.10
C ASP A 82 -2.46 7.21 24.61
N ALA A 83 -2.17 6.04 25.17
CA ALA A 83 -1.91 5.90 26.60
C ALA A 83 -0.71 6.75 27.06
N LYS A 84 0.36 6.78 26.26
CA LYS A 84 1.54 7.58 26.54
C LYS A 84 1.24 9.08 26.40
N ALA A 85 0.58 9.50 25.33
CA ALA A 85 0.23 10.90 25.12
C ALA A 85 -0.66 11.44 26.24
N LEU A 86 -1.64 10.67 26.72
CA LEU A 86 -2.49 11.03 27.86
C LEU A 86 -1.69 11.23 29.14
N SER A 87 -0.65 10.45 29.38
CA SER A 87 0.24 10.65 30.55
C SER A 87 1.18 11.84 30.43
N MET A 88 1.44 12.30 29.20
CA MET A 88 2.35 13.43 28.95
C MET A 88 1.64 14.79 28.95
N ILE A 89 0.39 14.86 28.48
CA ILE A 89 -0.29 16.11 28.16
C ILE A 89 -0.51 17.02 29.37
N GLU A 90 -0.68 16.43 30.55
CA GLU A 90 -0.80 17.20 31.81
C GLU A 90 0.50 17.88 32.24
N ASN A 91 1.65 17.32 31.81
CA ASN A 91 2.96 17.84 32.16
C ASN A 91 3.50 18.83 31.13
N SER A 92 3.38 18.50 29.84
CA SER A 92 3.86 19.35 28.74
C SER A 92 3.06 19.07 27.46
N LYS A 93 2.28 20.04 27.03
CA LYS A 93 1.55 20.02 25.78
C LYS A 93 2.51 20.01 24.58
N GLU A 94 3.60 20.74 24.63
CA GLU A 94 4.58 20.85 23.55
C GLU A 94 5.30 19.52 23.31
N GLU A 95 5.76 18.87 24.38
CA GLU A 95 6.39 17.55 24.26
C GLU A 95 5.41 16.49 23.78
N THR A 96 4.14 16.59 24.18
CA THR A 96 3.10 15.67 23.68
C THR A 96 2.87 15.86 22.18
N ILE A 97 2.80 17.11 21.70
CA ILE A 97 2.67 17.40 20.26
C ILE A 97 3.89 16.87 19.50
N ALA A 98 5.10 17.09 19.99
CA ALA A 98 6.32 16.57 19.38
C ALA A 98 6.31 15.04 19.30
N PHE A 99 5.94 14.36 20.39
CA PHE A 99 5.80 12.90 20.43
C PHE A 99 4.78 12.37 19.42
N LEU A 100 3.59 13.00 19.31
CA LEU A 100 2.55 12.61 18.35
C LEU A 100 2.97 12.92 16.91
N THR A 101 3.72 13.99 16.69
CA THR A 101 4.28 14.33 15.37
C THR A 101 5.29 13.29 14.92
N ASP A 102 6.18 12.89 15.81
CA ASP A 102 7.18 11.83 15.56
C ASP A 102 6.51 10.49 15.20
N PHE A 103 5.54 10.08 16.00
CA PHE A 103 4.78 8.85 15.72
C PHE A 103 4.09 8.90 14.35
N SER A 104 3.37 9.99 14.06
CA SER A 104 2.65 10.16 12.79
C SER A 104 3.61 10.18 11.59
N SER A 105 4.77 10.82 11.75
CA SER A 105 5.82 10.86 10.74
C SER A 105 6.39 9.47 10.45
N GLN A 106 6.70 8.71 11.48
CA GLN A 106 7.19 7.34 11.35
C GLN A 106 6.15 6.41 10.72
N ALA A 107 4.88 6.54 11.10
CA ALA A 107 3.78 5.79 10.49
C ALA A 107 3.63 6.11 8.99
N GLY A 108 3.67 7.40 8.62
CA GLY A 108 3.61 7.85 7.23
C GLY A 108 4.76 7.30 6.39
N GLN A 109 5.99 7.46 6.85
CA GLN A 109 7.20 6.97 6.18
C GLN A 109 7.18 5.45 6.02
N ASN A 110 6.80 4.71 7.08
CA ASN A 110 6.68 3.26 7.02
C ASN A 110 5.61 2.81 6.01
N THR A 111 4.44 3.48 6.01
CA THR A 111 3.38 3.22 5.03
C THR A 111 3.90 3.43 3.61
N PHE A 112 4.53 4.56 3.33
CA PHE A 112 5.05 4.87 2.01
C PHE A 112 6.10 3.84 1.55
N ARG A 113 7.05 3.49 2.41
CA ARG A 113 8.09 2.48 2.12
C ARG A 113 7.47 1.11 1.79
N ARG A 114 6.56 0.63 2.64
CA ARG A 114 5.90 -0.68 2.43
C ARG A 114 5.01 -0.69 1.19
N TRP A 115 4.36 0.44 0.91
CA TRP A 115 3.53 0.57 -0.29
C TRP A 115 4.37 0.62 -1.58
N LYS A 116 5.57 1.20 -1.52
CA LYS A 116 6.54 1.19 -2.63
C LYS A 116 7.10 -0.22 -2.89
N GLU A 117 7.34 -0.99 -1.84
CA GLU A 117 7.70 -2.40 -1.97
C GLU A 117 6.58 -3.21 -2.63
N LEU A 118 5.33 -2.97 -2.24
CA LEU A 118 4.15 -3.59 -2.87
C LEU A 118 4.03 -3.19 -4.35
N ASP A 119 4.16 -1.92 -4.68
CA ASP A 119 4.12 -1.43 -6.06
C ASP A 119 5.17 -2.13 -6.94
N ASN A 120 6.40 -2.22 -6.47
CA ASN A 120 7.48 -2.95 -7.16
C ASN A 120 7.15 -4.43 -7.33
N PHE A 121 6.58 -5.05 -6.31
CA PHE A 121 6.15 -6.45 -6.36
C PHE A 121 5.03 -6.66 -7.40
N LEU A 122 4.01 -5.80 -7.41
CA LEU A 122 2.90 -5.87 -8.38
C LEU A 122 3.40 -5.64 -9.81
N LEU A 123 4.32 -4.68 -9.99
CA LEU A 123 4.96 -4.40 -11.27
C LEU A 123 5.63 -5.67 -11.82
N VAL A 124 6.50 -6.29 -11.03
CA VAL A 124 7.19 -7.52 -11.44
C VAL A 124 6.20 -8.65 -11.69
N LYS A 125 5.22 -8.84 -10.81
CA LYS A 125 4.30 -9.98 -10.87
C LYS A 125 3.34 -9.94 -12.06
N TYR A 126 2.88 -8.75 -12.48
CA TYR A 126 1.71 -8.61 -13.36
C TYR A 126 1.93 -7.81 -14.64
N LEU A 127 3.01 -7.02 -14.78
CA LEU A 127 3.13 -6.05 -15.88
C LEU A 127 3.12 -6.69 -17.28
N ASP A 128 3.73 -7.86 -17.45
CA ASP A 128 3.87 -8.51 -18.76
C ASP A 128 2.64 -9.33 -19.19
N SER A 129 1.47 -8.99 -18.69
CA SER A 129 0.20 -9.71 -18.97
C SER A 129 0.21 -11.21 -18.59
N ASN A 130 1.19 -11.62 -17.80
CA ASN A 130 1.29 -12.95 -17.18
C ASN A 130 1.46 -12.81 -15.67
N ILE A 131 1.24 -13.90 -14.95
CA ILE A 131 1.38 -13.95 -13.50
C ILE A 131 2.62 -14.76 -13.17
N LYS A 132 3.68 -14.09 -12.71
CA LYS A 132 4.88 -14.77 -12.25
C LYS A 132 4.57 -15.52 -10.95
N GLN A 133 4.98 -16.78 -10.90
CA GLN A 133 4.77 -17.62 -9.72
C GLN A 133 5.80 -17.30 -8.65
N GLU A 134 5.37 -17.39 -7.40
CA GLU A 134 6.22 -17.18 -6.24
C GLU A 134 6.20 -18.39 -5.30
N GLU A 135 7.27 -18.61 -4.61
CA GLU A 135 7.43 -19.58 -3.54
C GLU A 135 8.29 -18.96 -2.43
N ASN A 136 7.80 -19.05 -1.19
CA ASN A 136 8.49 -18.48 -0.03
C ASN A 136 8.87 -16.98 -0.18
N GLY A 137 8.01 -16.19 -0.82
CA GLY A 137 8.22 -14.75 -1.02
C GLY A 137 9.23 -14.38 -2.10
N ARG A 138 9.63 -15.34 -2.95
CA ARG A 138 10.53 -15.12 -4.08
C ARG A 138 9.89 -15.58 -5.37
N PHE A 139 10.10 -14.85 -6.45
CA PHE A 139 9.67 -15.29 -7.78
C PHE A 139 10.49 -16.50 -8.21
N ILE A 140 9.81 -17.51 -8.78
CA ILE A 140 10.44 -18.71 -9.30
C ILE A 140 11.04 -18.37 -10.67
N ASP A 141 12.34 -18.49 -10.81
CA ASP A 141 13.05 -18.26 -12.06
C ASP A 141 13.75 -19.54 -12.57
N ASN A 142 14.30 -19.45 -13.77
CA ASN A 142 15.05 -20.54 -14.41
C ASN A 142 16.56 -20.48 -14.13
N GLY A 143 17.01 -19.68 -13.17
CA GLY A 143 18.42 -19.43 -12.85
C GLY A 143 19.09 -18.36 -13.72
N HIS A 144 18.36 -17.75 -14.66
CA HIS A 144 18.84 -16.72 -15.56
C HIS A 144 18.01 -15.43 -15.52
N GLY A 145 17.17 -15.28 -14.49
CA GLY A 145 16.28 -14.11 -14.31
C GLY A 145 15.00 -14.13 -15.15
N TYR A 146 14.66 -15.25 -15.75
CA TYR A 146 13.40 -15.42 -16.47
C TYR A 146 12.40 -16.21 -15.60
N PRO A 147 11.11 -15.82 -15.57
CA PRO A 147 10.13 -16.51 -14.77
C PRO A 147 9.95 -17.96 -15.22
N ALA A 148 10.03 -18.89 -14.29
CA ALA A 148 9.69 -20.30 -14.54
C ALA A 148 8.18 -20.48 -14.40
N LYS A 149 7.56 -21.13 -15.40
CA LYS A 149 6.14 -21.49 -15.42
C LYS A 149 5.18 -20.30 -15.15
N PRO A 150 5.29 -19.15 -15.82
CA PRO A 150 4.36 -18.05 -15.64
C PRO A 150 2.94 -18.51 -16.02
N LYS A 151 1.94 -18.08 -15.26
CA LYS A 151 0.53 -18.33 -15.57
C LYS A 151 0.01 -17.24 -16.50
N GLN A 152 -0.72 -17.62 -17.52
CA GLN A 152 -1.47 -16.66 -18.31
C GLN A 152 -2.62 -16.09 -17.49
N ALA A 153 -2.83 -14.78 -17.55
CA ALA A 153 -3.94 -14.13 -16.87
C ALA A 153 -5.29 -14.66 -17.34
N GLY A 154 -5.44 -14.84 -18.67
CA GLY A 154 -6.57 -15.50 -19.30
C GLY A 154 -7.96 -15.00 -18.91
N TYR A 155 -8.96 -15.42 -19.62
CA TYR A 155 -10.35 -15.19 -19.23
C TYR A 155 -10.80 -16.20 -18.16
N PRO A 156 -11.74 -15.85 -17.25
CA PRO A 156 -12.26 -16.77 -16.27
C PRO A 156 -12.99 -17.96 -16.96
N ASP A 157 -12.97 -19.11 -16.31
CA ASP A 157 -13.56 -20.33 -16.89
C ASP A 157 -15.06 -20.21 -17.14
N SER A 158 -15.77 -19.38 -16.36
CA SER A 158 -17.17 -19.03 -16.61
C SER A 158 -17.37 -18.35 -17.97
N TRP A 159 -16.45 -17.48 -18.38
CA TRP A 159 -16.50 -16.83 -19.68
C TRP A 159 -16.22 -17.82 -20.83
N LYS A 160 -15.23 -18.69 -20.67
CA LYS A 160 -14.92 -19.76 -21.65
C LYS A 160 -16.08 -20.69 -21.83
N LYS A 161 -16.76 -21.10 -20.74
CA LYS A 161 -17.97 -21.94 -20.82
C LYS A 161 -19.09 -21.29 -21.64
N ARG A 162 -19.36 -20.00 -21.36
CA ARG A 162 -20.39 -19.26 -22.11
C ARG A 162 -20.12 -19.21 -23.62
N ILE A 163 -18.86 -18.98 -24.02
CA ILE A 163 -18.52 -19.00 -25.45
C ILE A 163 -18.80 -20.38 -26.08
N VAL A 164 -18.44 -21.46 -25.38
CA VAL A 164 -18.69 -22.83 -25.90
C VAL A 164 -20.19 -23.15 -25.96
N GLU A 165 -20.98 -22.63 -25.02
CA GLU A 165 -22.44 -22.83 -24.99
C GLU A 165 -23.17 -21.99 -26.07
N GLU A 166 -22.57 -20.88 -26.53
CA GLU A 166 -23.14 -19.99 -27.56
C GLU A 166 -22.67 -20.34 -29.00
N MET A 167 -21.74 -21.29 -29.15
CA MET A 167 -21.29 -21.79 -30.46
C MET A 167 -22.13 -23.00 -30.94
#